data_a8cfa1b2e84129787c451922bfd4d2c2
#
_entry.id   a8cfa1b2e84129787c451922bfd4d2c2
#
_cell.length_a   1.000
_cell.length_b   1.000
_cell.length_c   1.000
_cell.angle_alpha   90.00
_cell.angle_beta   90.00
_cell.angle_gamma   90.00
#
_symmetry.space_group_name_H-M   'P 1'
#
loop_
_entity.id
_entity.type
_entity.pdbx_description
1 polymer ?
#
loop_
_entity_poly.entity_id
_entity_poly.type
_entity_poly.pdbx_seq_one_letter_code
_entity_poly.pdbx_strand_id
1 'polypeptide(L)'
;KMKQTLPKSFDVLGNIAIVNFPREKHGGHRPVYPKEGQDPKLWNEGAKKKFAQKLLKEHKNIKTVLEKSGKVKGRLRKPTTKYLAGENTKEVLYKENECVFRFNVDTTYFSPRLSNERKEIASMIKKNEDVLVMFAGVAPFSIVIAKQSKAKRIVSNEINREANKYAKLNVELNKVKGRVEIVQGDIKRISKKLLESVPPAHPKSPAHSRSQIDKTLLKKNFLDNSVLAKKSDSVDFGATNNRAKRDKFNGFDVIVMPRPQLKDTFLEQAFMLSKKSTRIYYYDFCKVDESDLIVEKIKQEALRAKKKIKIQKVKKAGEIAPYKIRLRVDFKII
;
A
#
# COMPACT_ATOMS: atom_id res chain seq x y z
N LYS A 1 42.49 -7.68 -16.19
CA LYS A 1 41.07 -7.28 -16.46
C LYS A 1 40.26 -7.54 -15.21
N MET A 2 40.03 -6.51 -14.38
CA MET A 2 39.16 -6.62 -13.19
C MET A 2 37.72 -6.96 -13.63
N LYS A 3 37.16 -8.04 -13.12
CA LYS A 3 35.74 -8.38 -13.34
C LYS A 3 34.91 -7.36 -12.57
N GLN A 4 34.18 -6.48 -13.29
CA GLN A 4 33.16 -5.61 -12.72
C GLN A 4 32.12 -6.47 -12.00
N THR A 5 32.05 -6.40 -10.67
CA THR A 5 30.99 -7.05 -9.90
C THR A 5 29.71 -6.27 -10.11
N LEU A 6 28.77 -6.86 -10.85
CA LEU A 6 27.44 -6.33 -11.08
C LEU A 6 26.69 -6.16 -9.74
N PRO A 7 25.79 -5.15 -9.62
CA PRO A 7 24.88 -5.08 -8.47
C PRO A 7 24.17 -6.41 -8.33
N LYS A 8 24.34 -7.08 -7.16
CA LYS A 8 23.82 -8.44 -6.94
C LYS A 8 22.31 -8.51 -6.80
N SER A 9 21.62 -7.37 -6.65
CA SER A 9 20.18 -7.32 -6.49
C SER A 9 19.57 -6.02 -6.98
N PHE A 10 18.42 -6.13 -7.63
CA PHE A 10 17.53 -5.04 -7.96
C PHE A 10 16.09 -5.48 -7.64
N ASP A 11 15.25 -4.53 -7.27
CA ASP A 11 13.83 -4.78 -7.07
C ASP A 11 13.10 -4.60 -8.40
N VAL A 12 12.24 -5.56 -8.77
CA VAL A 12 11.38 -5.47 -9.95
C VAL A 12 9.96 -5.14 -9.51
N LEU A 13 9.44 -4.05 -10.02
CA LEU A 13 8.06 -3.61 -9.84
C LEU A 13 7.38 -3.58 -11.22
N GLY A 14 6.76 -4.70 -11.61
CA GLY A 14 6.13 -4.84 -12.92
C GLY A 14 7.09 -4.57 -14.07
N ASN A 15 6.89 -3.44 -14.77
CA ASN A 15 7.70 -2.99 -15.91
C ASN A 15 8.93 -2.17 -15.51
N ILE A 16 9.16 -1.91 -14.23
CA ILE A 16 10.27 -1.06 -13.74
C ILE A 16 11.24 -1.87 -12.88
N ALA A 17 12.54 -1.77 -13.16
CA ALA A 17 13.61 -2.22 -12.29
C ALA A 17 14.19 -1.05 -11.49
N ILE A 18 14.34 -1.24 -10.18
CA ILE A 18 14.96 -0.26 -9.27
C ILE A 18 16.27 -0.85 -8.77
N VAL A 19 17.37 -0.25 -9.19
CA VAL A 19 18.74 -0.69 -8.86
C VAL A 19 19.25 0.11 -7.68
N ASN A 20 19.89 -0.57 -6.74
CA ASN A 20 20.59 0.06 -5.63
C ASN A 20 22.12 -0.09 -5.84
N PHE A 21 22.76 0.98 -6.29
CA PHE A 21 24.21 1.00 -6.41
C PHE A 21 24.86 1.32 -5.06
N PRO A 22 26.02 0.70 -4.73
CA PRO A 22 26.80 1.07 -3.57
C PRO A 22 27.18 2.57 -3.65
N ARG A 23 27.07 3.28 -2.55
CA ARG A 23 27.45 4.70 -2.43
C ARG A 23 28.69 4.83 -1.59
N GLU A 24 29.57 5.78 -1.96
CA GLU A 24 30.63 6.25 -1.07
C GLU A 24 29.99 6.86 0.18
N LYS A 25 30.47 6.49 1.34
CA LYS A 25 30.06 7.11 2.61
C LYS A 25 30.96 8.32 2.87
N HIS A 26 30.41 9.52 2.74
CA HIS A 26 30.99 10.68 3.40
C HIS A 26 30.48 10.74 4.84
N GLY A 27 31.37 10.61 5.82
CA GLY A 27 31.15 10.87 7.26
C GLY A 27 30.64 9.69 8.09
N GLY A 28 31.54 9.10 8.84
CA GLY A 28 31.43 8.53 10.17
C GLY A 28 30.18 7.74 10.58
N HIS A 29 30.00 6.51 10.16
CA HIS A 29 29.44 5.39 10.92
C HIS A 29 29.65 4.11 10.10
N ARG A 30 30.13 3.06 10.80
CA ARG A 30 30.64 1.75 10.34
C ARG A 30 30.38 1.41 8.86
N PRO A 31 31.43 1.24 8.05
CA PRO A 31 31.28 0.80 6.68
C PRO A 31 30.65 -0.61 6.67
N VAL A 32 29.58 -0.81 5.94
CA VAL A 32 29.36 -2.12 5.35
C VAL A 32 30.44 -2.21 4.28
N TYR A 33 31.54 -2.82 4.61
CA TYR A 33 32.65 -3.03 3.68
C TYR A 33 32.10 -3.71 2.42
N PRO A 34 32.39 -3.17 1.21
CA PRO A 34 32.34 -4.00 0.02
C PRO A 34 33.20 -5.22 0.33
N LYS A 35 32.70 -6.42 0.08
CA LYS A 35 33.52 -7.62 0.17
C LYS A 35 34.77 -7.39 -0.68
N GLU A 36 35.93 -7.85 -0.21
CA GLU A 36 37.22 -7.67 -0.88
C GLU A 36 37.10 -7.76 -2.40
N GLY A 37 37.58 -6.72 -3.12
CA GLY A 37 37.53 -6.62 -4.57
C GLY A 37 36.44 -5.68 -5.15
N GLN A 38 35.69 -4.92 -4.35
CA GLN A 38 34.70 -3.95 -4.83
C GLN A 38 35.20 -2.52 -4.63
N ASP A 39 35.68 -1.88 -5.71
CA ASP A 39 36.02 -0.46 -5.70
C ASP A 39 34.74 0.40 -5.83
N PRO A 40 34.43 1.26 -4.84
CA PRO A 40 33.26 2.16 -4.92
C PRO A 40 33.34 3.17 -6.07
N LYS A 41 34.53 3.47 -6.60
CA LYS A 41 34.72 4.32 -7.78
C LYS A 41 34.24 3.69 -9.09
N LEU A 42 33.92 2.39 -9.10
CA LEU A 42 33.51 1.65 -10.30
C LEU A 42 32.15 2.06 -10.89
N TRP A 43 31.29 2.74 -10.13
CA TRP A 43 29.93 3.09 -10.56
C TRP A 43 29.78 4.56 -10.93
N ASN A 44 30.57 5.02 -11.94
CA ASN A 44 30.31 6.31 -12.56
C ASN A 44 29.00 6.27 -13.39
N GLU A 45 28.48 7.42 -13.78
CA GLU A 45 27.22 7.54 -14.53
C GLU A 45 27.20 6.70 -15.83
N GLY A 46 28.34 6.61 -16.53
CA GLY A 46 28.47 5.80 -17.74
C GLY A 46 28.33 4.31 -17.46
N ALA A 47 28.97 3.80 -16.40
CA ALA A 47 28.88 2.40 -15.98
C ALA A 47 27.46 2.04 -15.54
N LYS A 48 26.78 2.93 -14.78
CA LYS A 48 25.39 2.75 -14.39
C LYS A 48 24.45 2.66 -15.60
N LYS A 49 24.62 3.56 -16.59
CA LYS A 49 23.82 3.54 -17.83
C LYS A 49 24.07 2.25 -18.64
N LYS A 50 25.32 1.82 -18.80
CA LYS A 50 25.66 0.55 -19.48
C LYS A 50 25.02 -0.64 -18.79
N PHE A 51 25.06 -0.70 -17.45
CA PHE A 51 24.37 -1.74 -16.68
C PHE A 51 22.86 -1.72 -16.89
N ALA A 52 22.24 -0.54 -16.85
CA ALA A 52 20.81 -0.39 -17.08
C ALA A 52 20.38 -0.82 -18.49
N GLN A 53 21.17 -0.48 -19.52
CA GLN A 53 20.94 -0.94 -20.90
C GLN A 53 21.07 -2.46 -21.03
N LYS A 54 22.03 -3.09 -20.34
CA LYS A 54 22.17 -4.55 -20.29
C LYS A 54 20.93 -5.20 -19.67
N LEU A 55 20.44 -4.66 -18.53
CA LEU A 55 19.21 -5.15 -17.88
C LEU A 55 18.00 -5.12 -18.82
N LEU A 56 17.82 -4.01 -19.58
CA LEU A 56 16.73 -3.91 -20.56
C LEU A 56 16.82 -4.94 -21.69
N LYS A 57 18.04 -5.30 -22.10
CA LYS A 57 18.25 -6.34 -23.13
C LYS A 57 17.95 -7.74 -22.61
N GLU A 58 18.36 -8.03 -21.36
CA GLU A 58 18.21 -9.34 -20.73
C GLU A 58 16.77 -9.63 -20.25
N HIS A 59 16.02 -8.57 -19.88
CA HIS A 59 14.68 -8.69 -19.29
C HIS A 59 13.64 -7.92 -20.12
N LYS A 60 13.06 -8.57 -21.12
CA LYS A 60 12.09 -7.94 -22.06
C LYS A 60 10.84 -7.34 -21.41
N ASN A 61 10.47 -7.82 -20.23
CA ASN A 61 9.35 -7.29 -19.43
C ASN A 61 9.69 -5.98 -18.70
N ILE A 62 10.98 -5.66 -18.54
CA ILE A 62 11.44 -4.39 -17.95
C ILE A 62 11.50 -3.34 -19.07
N LYS A 63 10.79 -2.22 -18.87
CA LYS A 63 10.74 -1.09 -19.80
C LYS A 63 11.55 0.11 -19.31
N THR A 64 11.74 0.22 -17.99
CA THR A 64 12.45 1.33 -17.35
C THR A 64 13.38 0.82 -16.28
N VAL A 65 14.57 1.40 -16.21
CA VAL A 65 15.52 1.16 -15.13
C VAL A 65 15.77 2.47 -14.38
N LEU A 66 15.51 2.43 -13.09
CA LEU A 66 15.72 3.54 -12.16
C LEU A 66 16.82 3.20 -11.14
N GLU A 67 17.55 4.21 -10.69
CA GLU A 67 18.45 4.12 -9.54
C GLU A 67 17.73 4.60 -8.28
N LYS A 68 17.87 3.89 -7.18
CA LYS A 68 17.42 4.37 -5.87
C LYS A 68 18.31 5.51 -5.40
N SER A 69 17.83 6.75 -5.44
CA SER A 69 18.63 7.94 -5.15
C SER A 69 18.58 8.41 -3.70
N GLY A 70 17.66 7.92 -2.87
CA GLY A 70 17.51 8.34 -1.48
C GLY A 70 16.93 7.28 -0.55
N LYS A 71 17.01 7.55 0.76
CA LYS A 71 16.23 6.79 1.75
C LYS A 71 14.77 7.22 1.68
N VAL A 72 13.85 6.28 1.90
CA VAL A 72 12.42 6.59 2.05
C VAL A 72 12.26 7.54 3.24
N LYS A 73 11.77 8.77 3.00
CA LYS A 73 11.67 9.83 4.02
C LYS A 73 10.22 10.19 4.32
N GLY A 74 10.03 10.72 5.53
CA GLY A 74 8.79 11.36 5.97
C GLY A 74 7.62 10.42 6.20
N ARG A 75 6.50 11.02 6.63
CA ARG A 75 5.24 10.32 6.97
C ARG A 75 4.63 9.59 5.76
N LEU A 76 4.81 10.14 4.55
CA LEU A 76 4.26 9.58 3.32
C LEU A 76 5.09 8.45 2.71
N ARG A 77 6.28 8.15 3.28
CA ARG A 77 7.15 7.05 2.83
C ARG A 77 7.51 7.09 1.35
N LYS A 78 7.68 8.29 0.79
CA LYS A 78 8.03 8.47 -0.62
C LYS A 78 9.47 8.04 -0.88
N PRO A 79 9.73 7.11 -1.80
CA PRO A 79 11.07 6.84 -2.32
C PRO A 79 11.50 7.98 -3.23
N THR A 80 12.77 8.03 -3.56
CA THR A 80 13.32 8.95 -4.57
C THR A 80 14.16 8.12 -5.52
N THR A 81 13.88 8.24 -6.81
CA THR A 81 14.59 7.50 -7.85
C THR A 81 15.13 8.44 -8.91
N LYS A 82 16.23 8.01 -9.58
CA LYS A 82 16.84 8.68 -10.72
C LYS A 82 16.69 7.78 -11.94
N TYR A 83 16.29 8.34 -13.07
CA TYR A 83 16.21 7.63 -14.34
C TYR A 83 17.60 7.25 -14.84
N LEU A 84 17.75 6.03 -15.36
CA LEU A 84 19.00 5.53 -15.95
C LEU A 84 18.85 5.17 -17.42
N ALA A 85 17.84 4.38 -17.79
CA ALA A 85 17.63 3.91 -19.15
C ALA A 85 16.20 3.38 -19.39
N GLY A 86 15.81 3.26 -20.66
CA GLY A 86 14.52 2.75 -21.11
C GLY A 86 13.49 3.85 -21.34
N GLU A 87 12.23 3.55 -21.12
CA GLU A 87 11.15 4.54 -21.19
C GLU A 87 11.29 5.53 -20.03
N ASN A 88 11.17 6.84 -20.31
CA ASN A 88 11.25 7.87 -19.27
C ASN A 88 9.95 7.96 -18.48
N THR A 89 9.65 6.92 -17.72
CA THR A 89 8.46 6.85 -16.86
C THR A 89 8.81 6.36 -15.47
N LYS A 90 8.01 6.78 -14.50
CA LYS A 90 8.00 6.27 -13.12
C LYS A 90 6.69 5.56 -12.78
N GLU A 91 5.86 5.33 -13.78
CA GLU A 91 4.60 4.63 -13.67
C GLU A 91 4.79 3.13 -13.78
N VAL A 92 4.41 2.43 -12.73
CA VAL A 92 4.41 0.97 -12.64
C VAL A 92 3.06 0.43 -13.06
N LEU A 93 3.10 -0.66 -13.83
CA LEU A 93 1.98 -1.57 -13.99
C LEU A 93 2.35 -2.91 -13.35
N TYR A 94 1.76 -3.21 -12.19
CA TYR A 94 2.08 -4.37 -11.37
C TYR A 94 0.90 -5.33 -11.28
N LYS A 95 1.15 -6.63 -11.33
CA LYS A 95 0.13 -7.68 -11.22
C LYS A 95 0.43 -8.59 -10.04
N GLU A 96 -0.58 -8.86 -9.20
CA GLU A 96 -0.54 -9.86 -8.14
C GLU A 96 -1.97 -10.27 -7.76
N ASN A 97 -2.14 -11.48 -7.24
CA ASN A 97 -3.43 -11.94 -6.70
C ASN A 97 -4.62 -11.68 -7.64
N GLU A 98 -4.43 -11.86 -8.95
CA GLU A 98 -5.42 -11.59 -10.02
C GLU A 98 -5.86 -10.12 -10.10
N CYS A 99 -5.10 -9.22 -9.49
CA CYS A 99 -5.32 -7.79 -9.50
C CYS A 99 -4.21 -7.06 -10.27
N VAL A 100 -4.59 -5.91 -10.85
CA VAL A 100 -3.68 -5.02 -11.56
C VAL A 100 -3.58 -3.71 -10.79
N PHE A 101 -2.35 -3.24 -10.56
CA PHE A 101 -2.08 -2.00 -9.84
C PHE A 101 -1.24 -1.07 -10.70
N ARG A 102 -1.70 0.18 -10.83
CA ARG A 102 -0.94 1.27 -11.43
C ARG A 102 -0.57 2.26 -10.34
N PHE A 103 0.69 2.72 -10.34
CA PHE A 103 1.16 3.70 -9.37
C PHE A 103 2.49 4.31 -9.79
N ASN A 104 2.79 5.50 -9.28
CA ASN A 104 4.08 6.16 -9.49
C ASN A 104 5.03 5.84 -8.32
N VAL A 105 6.24 5.36 -8.62
CA VAL A 105 7.21 4.91 -7.59
C VAL A 105 7.71 6.03 -6.68
N ASP A 106 7.77 7.28 -7.14
CA ASP A 106 8.29 8.39 -6.34
C ASP A 106 7.22 9.11 -5.51
N THR A 107 5.95 9.00 -5.89
CA THR A 107 4.87 9.74 -5.22
C THR A 107 4.02 8.86 -4.31
N THR A 108 4.14 7.51 -4.45
CA THR A 108 3.37 6.54 -3.67
C THR A 108 4.28 5.50 -3.02
N TYR A 109 3.72 4.73 -2.11
CA TYR A 109 4.39 3.57 -1.52
C TYR A 109 3.65 2.29 -1.90
N PHE A 110 4.40 1.31 -2.39
CA PHE A 110 3.91 -0.04 -2.66
C PHE A 110 4.97 -1.07 -2.23
N SER A 111 4.55 -2.19 -1.65
CA SER A 111 5.45 -3.28 -1.27
C SER A 111 4.97 -4.61 -1.87
N PRO A 112 5.67 -5.16 -2.87
CA PRO A 112 5.34 -6.46 -3.45
C PRO A 112 5.51 -7.61 -2.44
N ARG A 113 6.37 -7.43 -1.43
CA ARG A 113 6.64 -8.43 -0.38
C ARG A 113 5.41 -8.73 0.50
N LEU A 114 4.35 -7.92 0.41
CA LEU A 114 3.08 -8.15 1.13
C LEU A 114 2.02 -8.87 0.29
N SER A 115 2.37 -9.38 -0.89
CA SER A 115 1.41 -10.06 -1.77
C SER A 115 0.72 -11.25 -1.09
N ASN A 116 1.50 -12.12 -0.44
CA ASN A 116 0.97 -13.26 0.32
C ASN A 116 0.13 -12.83 1.53
N GLU A 117 0.54 -11.76 2.24
CA GLU A 117 -0.25 -11.22 3.35
C GLU A 117 -1.61 -10.71 2.87
N ARG A 118 -1.66 -10.03 1.72
CA ARG A 118 -2.92 -9.55 1.13
C ARG A 118 -3.86 -10.71 0.79
N LYS A 119 -3.33 -11.79 0.20
CA LYS A 119 -4.08 -13.00 -0.12
C LYS A 119 -4.60 -13.69 1.15
N GLU A 120 -3.74 -13.85 2.17
CA GLU A 120 -4.12 -14.47 3.45
C GLU A 120 -5.19 -13.65 4.17
N ILE A 121 -5.05 -12.32 4.26
CA ILE A 121 -6.09 -11.47 4.85
C ILE A 121 -7.41 -11.60 4.09
N ALA A 122 -7.38 -11.57 2.76
CA ALA A 122 -8.59 -11.72 1.95
C ALA A 122 -9.32 -13.04 2.20
N SER A 123 -8.59 -14.15 2.38
CA SER A 123 -9.18 -15.47 2.69
C SER A 123 -9.85 -15.55 4.06
N MET A 124 -9.46 -14.67 5.00
CA MET A 124 -10.02 -14.61 6.35
C MET A 124 -11.27 -13.71 6.45
N ILE A 125 -11.60 -12.95 5.40
CA ILE A 125 -12.80 -12.09 5.40
C ILE A 125 -14.04 -12.92 5.11
N LYS A 126 -15.02 -12.82 6.01
CA LYS A 126 -16.29 -13.53 5.88
C LYS A 126 -17.29 -12.79 4.98
N LYS A 127 -18.32 -13.52 4.57
CA LYS A 127 -19.44 -12.93 3.81
C LYS A 127 -20.12 -11.83 4.62
N ASN A 128 -20.50 -10.74 3.95
CA ASN A 128 -21.23 -9.60 4.49
C ASN A 128 -20.50 -8.79 5.58
N GLU A 129 -19.18 -8.95 5.75
CA GLU A 129 -18.39 -8.14 6.68
C GLU A 129 -18.08 -6.75 6.11
N ASP A 130 -18.15 -5.74 6.99
CA ASP A 130 -17.66 -4.38 6.73
C ASP A 130 -16.19 -4.29 7.15
N VAL A 131 -15.33 -3.91 6.21
CA VAL A 131 -13.88 -3.92 6.38
C VAL A 131 -13.32 -2.49 6.31
N LEU A 132 -12.45 -2.12 7.24
CA LEU A 132 -11.64 -0.92 7.17
C LEU A 132 -10.19 -1.29 6.87
N VAL A 133 -9.59 -0.69 5.85
CA VAL A 133 -8.15 -0.73 5.61
C VAL A 133 -7.58 0.65 5.89
N MET A 134 -6.77 0.77 6.94
CA MET A 134 -6.06 2.00 7.32
C MET A 134 -4.70 2.02 6.59
N PHE A 135 -4.20 3.22 6.26
CA PHE A 135 -2.91 3.39 5.54
C PHE A 135 -2.85 2.63 4.23
N ALA A 136 -3.94 2.73 3.46
CA ALA A 136 -4.20 1.84 2.35
C ALA A 136 -3.27 2.03 1.13
N GLY A 137 -2.50 3.13 1.06
CA GLY A 137 -1.65 3.43 -0.09
C GLY A 137 -2.48 3.51 -1.38
N VAL A 138 -2.05 2.80 -2.42
CA VAL A 138 -2.76 2.68 -3.70
C VAL A 138 -3.86 1.60 -3.66
N ALA A 139 -4.34 1.26 -2.47
CA ALA A 139 -5.41 0.33 -2.12
C ALA A 139 -5.16 -1.17 -2.40
N PRO A 140 -3.93 -1.72 -2.31
CA PRO A 140 -3.71 -3.11 -2.68
C PRO A 140 -4.43 -4.10 -1.75
N PHE A 141 -4.45 -3.89 -0.43
CA PHE A 141 -5.24 -4.74 0.49
C PHE A 141 -6.73 -4.66 0.17
N SER A 142 -7.27 -3.46 0.03
CA SER A 142 -8.70 -3.23 -0.22
C SER A 142 -9.18 -3.91 -1.51
N ILE A 143 -8.39 -3.82 -2.58
CA ILE A 143 -8.73 -4.37 -3.89
C ILE A 143 -8.63 -5.91 -3.88
N VAL A 144 -7.57 -6.48 -3.28
CA VAL A 144 -7.43 -7.94 -3.16
C VAL A 144 -8.56 -8.52 -2.31
N ILE A 145 -8.90 -7.88 -1.18
CA ILE A 145 -10.06 -8.27 -0.36
C ILE A 145 -11.35 -8.21 -1.19
N ALA A 146 -11.57 -7.13 -1.95
CA ALA A 146 -12.76 -7.00 -2.79
C ALA A 146 -12.84 -8.09 -3.88
N LYS A 147 -11.71 -8.47 -4.46
CA LYS A 147 -11.65 -9.50 -5.52
C LYS A 147 -11.89 -10.91 -4.97
N GLN A 148 -11.25 -11.23 -3.85
CA GLN A 148 -11.12 -12.61 -3.36
C GLN A 148 -12.03 -12.95 -2.17
N SER A 149 -12.82 -11.99 -1.67
CA SER A 149 -13.77 -12.23 -0.57
C SER A 149 -15.18 -11.82 -0.94
N LYS A 150 -16.12 -12.13 -0.04
CA LYS A 150 -17.54 -11.70 -0.09
C LYS A 150 -17.83 -10.58 0.92
N ALA A 151 -16.83 -9.71 1.20
CA ALA A 151 -17.04 -8.53 2.04
C ALA A 151 -18.20 -7.68 1.52
N LYS A 152 -19.01 -7.12 2.42
CA LYS A 152 -20.14 -6.24 2.06
C LYS A 152 -19.63 -4.90 1.56
N ARG A 153 -18.72 -4.29 2.32
CA ARG A 153 -18.15 -2.95 2.07
C ARG A 153 -16.71 -2.90 2.54
N ILE A 154 -15.86 -2.21 1.82
CA ILE A 154 -14.46 -2.00 2.18
C ILE A 154 -14.15 -0.51 2.14
N VAL A 155 -13.86 0.07 3.30
CA VAL A 155 -13.40 1.46 3.42
C VAL A 155 -11.88 1.47 3.38
N SER A 156 -11.31 2.23 2.47
CA SER A 156 -9.88 2.31 2.19
C SER A 156 -9.37 3.71 2.52
N ASN A 157 -8.74 3.89 3.69
CA ASN A 157 -8.27 5.19 4.17
C ASN A 157 -6.79 5.41 3.90
N GLU A 158 -6.47 6.54 3.28
CA GLU A 158 -5.10 6.96 2.99
C GLU A 158 -4.95 8.49 3.09
N ILE A 159 -3.82 8.95 3.66
CA ILE A 159 -3.52 10.37 3.81
C ILE A 159 -2.86 10.97 2.56
N ASN A 160 -2.10 10.19 1.80
CA ASN A 160 -1.40 10.65 0.61
C ASN A 160 -2.37 10.87 -0.56
N ARG A 161 -2.50 12.12 -0.99
CA ARG A 161 -3.39 12.51 -2.11
C ARG A 161 -3.08 11.77 -3.41
N GLU A 162 -1.79 11.66 -3.75
CA GLU A 162 -1.38 10.96 -4.98
C GLU A 162 -1.72 9.46 -4.90
N ALA A 163 -1.50 8.84 -3.75
CA ALA A 163 -1.89 7.44 -3.56
C ALA A 163 -3.41 7.25 -3.70
N ASN A 164 -4.22 8.20 -3.23
CA ASN A 164 -5.68 8.12 -3.40
C ASN A 164 -6.13 8.27 -4.87
N LYS A 165 -5.44 9.08 -5.69
CA LYS A 165 -5.70 9.13 -7.15
C LYS A 165 -5.48 7.76 -7.78
N TYR A 166 -4.34 7.13 -7.49
CA TYR A 166 -4.05 5.77 -7.97
C TYR A 166 -4.99 4.72 -7.37
N ALA A 167 -5.39 4.86 -6.11
CA ALA A 167 -6.36 3.95 -5.50
C ALA A 167 -7.69 3.96 -6.25
N LYS A 168 -8.22 5.13 -6.60
CA LYS A 168 -9.45 5.27 -7.42
C LYS A 168 -9.28 4.60 -8.78
N LEU A 169 -8.18 4.89 -9.49
CA LEU A 169 -7.86 4.25 -10.76
C LEU A 169 -7.76 2.72 -10.64
N ASN A 170 -7.10 2.22 -9.61
CA ASN A 170 -6.93 0.79 -9.38
C ASN A 170 -8.25 0.09 -9.04
N VAL A 171 -9.16 0.76 -8.32
CA VAL A 171 -10.52 0.26 -8.06
C VAL A 171 -11.30 0.07 -9.38
N GLU A 172 -11.16 1.01 -10.32
CA GLU A 172 -11.78 0.92 -11.65
C GLU A 172 -11.14 -0.18 -12.50
N LEU A 173 -9.80 -0.22 -12.59
CA LEU A 173 -9.06 -1.23 -13.33
C LEU A 173 -9.42 -2.67 -12.89
N ASN A 174 -9.68 -2.87 -11.62
CA ASN A 174 -10.05 -4.17 -11.06
C ASN A 174 -11.55 -4.44 -11.01
N LYS A 175 -12.40 -3.48 -11.49
CA LYS A 175 -13.87 -3.61 -11.53
C LYS A 175 -14.51 -3.86 -10.15
N VAL A 176 -14.01 -3.16 -9.11
CA VAL A 176 -14.51 -3.30 -7.72
C VAL A 176 -15.10 -2.00 -7.15
N LYS A 177 -15.49 -1.04 -8.02
CA LYS A 177 -16.00 0.29 -7.66
C LYS A 177 -17.18 0.26 -6.68
N GLY A 178 -18.11 -0.67 -6.82
CA GLY A 178 -19.27 -0.77 -5.93
C GLY A 178 -18.97 -1.37 -4.53
N ARG A 179 -17.74 -1.85 -4.28
CA ARG A 179 -17.35 -2.54 -3.04
C ARG A 179 -16.26 -1.83 -2.25
N VAL A 180 -15.45 -0.99 -2.90
CA VAL A 180 -14.34 -0.27 -2.27
C VAL A 180 -14.60 1.23 -2.31
N GLU A 181 -14.68 1.82 -1.12
CA GLU A 181 -14.82 3.27 -0.90
C GLU A 181 -13.46 3.86 -0.52
N ILE A 182 -12.99 4.84 -1.28
CA ILE A 182 -11.71 5.53 -1.03
C ILE A 182 -11.97 6.78 -0.17
N VAL A 183 -11.40 6.78 1.04
CA VAL A 183 -11.54 7.87 2.02
C VAL A 183 -10.17 8.53 2.23
N GLN A 184 -10.00 9.72 1.66
CA GLN A 184 -8.78 10.49 1.79
C GLN A 184 -8.74 11.24 3.11
N GLY A 185 -7.62 11.16 3.84
CA GLY A 185 -7.35 12.00 5.00
C GLY A 185 -6.61 11.30 6.13
N ASP A 186 -6.26 12.09 7.14
CA ASP A 186 -5.65 11.57 8.36
C ASP A 186 -6.67 10.74 9.14
N ILE A 187 -6.32 9.50 9.46
CA ILE A 187 -7.21 8.59 10.18
C ILE A 187 -7.67 9.14 11.53
N LYS A 188 -6.85 9.94 12.22
CA LYS A 188 -7.23 10.60 13.49
C LYS A 188 -8.44 11.53 13.33
N ARG A 189 -8.52 12.21 12.17
CA ARG A 189 -9.65 13.08 11.84
C ARG A 189 -10.80 12.30 11.22
N ILE A 190 -10.46 11.34 10.34
CA ILE A 190 -11.45 10.52 9.64
C ILE A 190 -12.21 9.62 10.62
N SER A 191 -11.56 9.06 11.65
CA SER A 191 -12.24 8.22 12.66
C SER A 191 -13.39 8.95 13.34
N LYS A 192 -13.22 10.20 13.70
CA LYS A 192 -14.28 11.04 14.29
C LYS A 192 -15.44 11.23 13.29
N LYS A 193 -15.13 11.58 12.03
CA LYS A 193 -16.14 11.76 10.99
C LYS A 193 -16.91 10.46 10.66
N LEU A 194 -16.23 9.31 10.65
CA LEU A 194 -16.89 8.01 10.41
C LEU A 194 -17.85 7.61 11.52
N LEU A 195 -17.58 8.03 12.77
CA LEU A 195 -18.50 7.84 13.89
C LEU A 195 -19.72 8.77 13.79
N GLU A 196 -19.55 9.96 13.24
CA GLU A 196 -20.60 10.97 13.07
C GLU A 196 -21.43 10.71 11.79
N SER A 197 -20.84 10.10 10.75
CA SER A 197 -21.48 9.84 9.46
C SER A 197 -22.14 8.47 9.43
N VAL A 198 -23.44 8.49 9.18
CA VAL A 198 -24.20 7.29 8.81
C VAL A 198 -23.94 6.99 7.34
N PRO A 199 -23.49 5.79 6.94
CA PRO A 199 -23.31 5.49 5.52
C PRO A 199 -24.67 5.50 4.80
N PRO A 200 -24.74 6.10 3.57
CA PRO A 200 -25.92 5.94 2.75
C PRO A 200 -26.14 4.45 2.43
N ALA A 201 -27.40 4.01 2.45
CA ALA A 201 -27.75 2.69 1.98
C ALA A 201 -27.20 2.49 0.56
N HIS A 202 -26.59 1.32 0.30
CA HIS A 202 -26.07 1.00 -1.05
C HIS A 202 -27.18 1.25 -2.09
N PRO A 203 -26.91 1.95 -3.20
CA PRO A 203 -27.84 1.96 -4.31
C PRO A 203 -28.01 0.51 -4.77
N LYS A 204 -29.27 0.08 -4.86
CA LYS A 204 -29.61 -1.20 -5.50
C LYS A 204 -28.94 -1.17 -6.88
N SER A 205 -28.21 -2.21 -7.21
CA SER A 205 -27.54 -2.36 -8.50
C SER A 205 -28.52 -1.99 -9.62
N PRO A 206 -28.23 -1.04 -10.49
CA PRO A 206 -29.06 -0.84 -11.68
C PRO A 206 -29.01 -2.12 -12.50
N ALA A 207 -30.17 -2.59 -12.93
CA ALA A 207 -30.29 -3.68 -13.87
C ALA A 207 -29.39 -3.43 -15.08
N HIS A 208 -28.69 -4.47 -15.53
CA HIS A 208 -27.74 -4.45 -16.63
C HIS A 208 -28.37 -3.81 -17.88
N SER A 209 -27.99 -2.57 -18.17
CA SER A 209 -27.98 -2.08 -19.54
C SER A 209 -26.57 -2.36 -20.10
N ARG A 210 -26.50 -3.28 -21.04
CA ARG A 210 -25.30 -3.53 -21.88
C ARG A 210 -25.04 -2.25 -22.68
N SER A 211 -24.22 -1.33 -22.20
CA SER A 211 -23.57 -0.34 -23.05
C SER A 211 -22.28 -0.96 -23.58
N GLN A 212 -22.20 -1.06 -24.91
CA GLN A 212 -20.99 -1.45 -25.63
C GLN A 212 -19.87 -0.48 -25.24
N ILE A 213 -18.85 -0.99 -24.54
CA ILE A 213 -17.64 -0.25 -24.25
C ILE A 213 -16.81 -0.29 -25.52
N ASP A 214 -16.65 0.86 -26.16
CA ASP A 214 -15.80 1.05 -27.31
C ASP A 214 -14.35 0.68 -26.98
N LYS A 215 -13.89 -0.42 -27.60
CA LYS A 215 -12.53 -0.97 -27.45
C LYS A 215 -11.45 0.00 -27.95
N THR A 216 -11.82 1.06 -28.66
CA THR A 216 -10.91 2.05 -29.22
C THR A 216 -10.38 3.01 -28.15
N LEU A 217 -11.15 3.28 -27.09
CA LEU A 217 -10.75 4.16 -25.98
C LEU A 217 -9.68 3.54 -25.07
N LEU A 218 -9.61 2.22 -24.98
CA LEU A 218 -8.60 1.53 -24.17
C LEU A 218 -7.17 1.60 -24.75
N LYS A 219 -7.05 1.76 -26.07
CA LYS A 219 -5.74 1.88 -26.74
C LYS A 219 -5.16 3.31 -26.72
N LYS A 220 -6.02 4.34 -26.74
CA LYS A 220 -5.58 5.75 -26.79
C LYS A 220 -5.07 6.30 -25.45
N ASN A 221 -5.54 5.77 -24.31
CA ASN A 221 -5.11 6.24 -22.99
C ASN A 221 -3.73 5.71 -22.53
N PHE A 222 -3.02 4.96 -23.38
CA PHE A 222 -1.67 4.45 -23.09
C PHE A 222 -0.55 5.44 -23.45
N LEU A 223 -0.83 6.51 -24.19
CA LEU A 223 0.20 7.39 -24.75
C LEU A 223 0.07 8.88 -24.36
N ASP A 224 -0.97 9.31 -23.66
CA ASP A 224 -1.17 10.74 -23.40
C ASP A 224 -1.06 11.09 -21.90
N ASN A 225 0.11 11.64 -21.53
CA ASN A 225 0.41 12.12 -20.18
C ASN A 225 -0.25 13.47 -19.84
N SER A 226 -1.06 14.06 -20.73
CA SER A 226 -1.55 15.44 -20.60
C SER A 226 -2.86 15.61 -19.82
N VAL A 227 -3.57 14.55 -19.48
CA VAL A 227 -4.93 14.63 -18.91
C VAL A 227 -4.98 14.78 -17.38
N LEU A 228 -3.85 14.76 -16.68
CA LEU A 228 -3.81 14.85 -15.20
C LEU A 228 -3.68 16.29 -14.64
N ALA A 229 -3.66 17.30 -15.48
CA ALA A 229 -3.59 18.70 -15.04
C ALA A 229 -4.90 19.41 -15.37
N LYS A 230 -5.85 19.44 -14.46
CA LYS A 230 -6.84 20.47 -14.12
C LYS A 230 -8.14 19.85 -13.62
N LYS A 231 -8.34 19.87 -12.32
CA LYS A 231 -9.53 20.34 -11.59
C LYS A 231 -9.37 20.01 -10.11
N SER A 232 -9.33 21.03 -9.29
CA SER A 232 -9.52 20.99 -7.85
C SER A 232 -11.02 20.77 -7.60
N ASP A 233 -11.43 19.53 -7.39
CA ASP A 233 -12.79 19.26 -6.95
C ASP A 233 -12.82 19.11 -5.44
N SER A 234 -13.42 20.10 -4.78
CA SER A 234 -14.00 20.00 -3.46
C SER A 234 -14.92 18.78 -3.44
N VAL A 235 -14.69 17.85 -2.52
CA VAL A 235 -15.58 16.69 -2.33
C VAL A 235 -16.88 17.21 -1.75
N ASP A 236 -17.83 17.45 -2.61
CA ASP A 236 -19.21 17.75 -2.28
C ASP A 236 -19.87 16.42 -1.84
N PHE A 237 -20.23 16.35 -0.57
CA PHE A 237 -21.11 15.30 -0.07
C PHE A 237 -22.53 15.62 -0.54
N GLY A 238 -22.86 15.25 -1.77
CA GLY A 238 -24.18 15.43 -2.35
C GLY A 238 -25.31 14.97 -1.42
N ALA A 239 -25.97 15.94 -0.83
CA ALA A 239 -27.19 15.75 -0.06
C ALA A 239 -28.32 15.39 -1.00
N THR A 240 -28.58 14.10 -1.23
CA THR A 240 -29.85 13.65 -1.79
C THR A 240 -30.83 13.41 -0.64
N ASN A 241 -31.86 14.23 -0.57
CA ASN A 241 -32.99 14.11 0.35
C ASN A 241 -33.81 12.83 0.07
N ASN A 242 -33.43 11.73 0.69
CA ASN A 242 -34.30 10.59 0.91
C ASN A 242 -34.16 10.15 2.38
N ARG A 243 -35.16 10.44 3.21
CA ARG A 243 -35.29 9.98 4.60
C ARG A 243 -35.53 8.45 4.67
N ALA A 244 -34.56 7.64 4.23
CA ALA A 244 -34.49 6.24 4.65
C ALA A 244 -33.89 6.21 6.06
N LYS A 245 -34.43 5.37 6.96
CA LYS A 245 -33.90 5.16 8.33
C LYS A 245 -32.39 5.01 8.27
N ARG A 246 -31.68 5.98 8.85
CA ARG A 246 -30.22 6.01 8.88
C ARG A 246 -29.76 4.98 9.92
N ASP A 247 -29.29 3.84 9.47
CA ASP A 247 -28.67 2.86 10.38
C ASP A 247 -27.44 3.48 11.02
N LYS A 248 -27.41 3.52 12.37
CA LYS A 248 -26.30 4.07 13.13
C LYS A 248 -25.03 3.25 12.84
N PHE A 249 -23.93 3.93 12.52
CA PHE A 249 -22.64 3.25 12.34
C PHE A 249 -22.28 2.47 13.60
N ASN A 250 -22.15 1.16 13.50
CA ASN A 250 -21.92 0.26 14.63
C ASN A 250 -20.49 -0.33 14.66
N GLY A 251 -19.53 0.30 13.96
CA GLY A 251 -18.15 -0.18 13.87
C GLY A 251 -17.94 -1.22 12.75
N PHE A 252 -16.69 -1.46 12.42
CA PHE A 252 -16.27 -2.43 11.41
C PHE A 252 -16.17 -3.84 11.99
N ASP A 253 -16.41 -4.86 11.16
CA ASP A 253 -16.20 -6.26 11.49
C ASP A 253 -14.71 -6.63 11.45
N VAL A 254 -13.98 -5.99 10.52
CA VAL A 254 -12.55 -6.21 10.33
C VAL A 254 -11.83 -4.89 10.13
N ILE A 255 -10.68 -4.74 10.80
CA ILE A 255 -9.77 -3.60 10.60
C ILE A 255 -8.39 -4.14 10.24
N VAL A 256 -7.88 -3.75 9.07
CA VAL A 256 -6.54 -4.09 8.59
C VAL A 256 -5.65 -2.85 8.68
N MET A 257 -4.54 -2.97 9.38
CA MET A 257 -3.63 -1.86 9.67
C MET A 257 -2.22 -2.13 9.13
N PRO A 258 -1.98 -2.13 7.81
CA PRO A 258 -0.63 -2.28 7.23
C PRO A 258 0.17 -0.99 7.39
N ARG A 259 0.30 -0.54 8.62
CA ARG A 259 0.80 0.78 8.96
C ARG A 259 2.25 1.02 8.52
N PRO A 260 2.63 2.27 8.23
CA PRO A 260 4.01 2.65 8.01
C PRO A 260 4.80 2.60 9.34
N GLN A 261 6.13 2.54 9.25
CA GLN A 261 7.00 2.61 10.43
C GLN A 261 6.99 4.03 11.02
N LEU A 262 6.09 4.27 11.96
CA LEU A 262 5.94 5.52 12.69
C LEU A 262 5.94 5.26 14.20
N LYS A 263 6.17 6.30 15.00
CA LYS A 263 6.10 6.19 16.48
C LYS A 263 4.68 5.91 16.97
N ASP A 264 3.67 6.52 16.34
CA ASP A 264 2.25 6.35 16.67
C ASP A 264 1.73 4.97 16.26
N THR A 265 0.98 4.31 17.13
CA THR A 265 0.35 3.02 16.88
C THR A 265 -0.93 3.12 16.08
N PHE A 266 -1.66 4.22 16.22
CA PHE A 266 -3.02 4.43 15.71
C PHE A 266 -4.04 3.38 16.19
N LEU A 267 -3.74 2.67 17.28
CA LEU A 267 -4.66 1.68 17.87
C LEU A 267 -5.88 2.35 18.48
N GLU A 268 -5.73 3.56 19.06
CA GLU A 268 -6.86 4.36 19.55
C GLU A 268 -7.94 4.50 18.46
N GLN A 269 -7.56 4.91 17.24
CA GLN A 269 -8.51 5.08 16.14
C GLN A 269 -9.14 3.75 15.71
N ALA A 270 -8.38 2.66 15.73
CA ALA A 270 -8.91 1.33 15.46
C ALA A 270 -9.90 0.89 16.54
N PHE A 271 -9.61 1.13 17.81
CA PHE A 271 -10.52 0.83 18.90
C PHE A 271 -11.79 1.69 18.88
N MET A 272 -11.69 2.96 18.50
CA MET A 272 -12.86 3.84 18.30
C MET A 272 -13.79 3.30 17.20
N LEU A 273 -13.25 2.76 16.13
CA LEU A 273 -14.00 2.26 14.98
C LEU A 273 -14.38 0.78 15.09
N SER A 274 -14.03 0.12 16.20
CA SER A 274 -14.33 -1.28 16.45
C SER A 274 -15.63 -1.47 17.23
N LYS A 275 -16.31 -2.60 16.99
CA LYS A 275 -17.43 -3.13 17.78
C LYS A 275 -17.03 -4.43 18.49
N LYS A 276 -17.89 -4.99 19.30
CA LYS A 276 -17.70 -6.34 19.86
C LYS A 276 -17.47 -7.33 18.71
N SER A 277 -16.52 -8.22 18.87
CA SER A 277 -16.11 -9.22 17.88
C SER A 277 -15.31 -8.70 16.68
N THR A 278 -14.99 -7.40 16.59
CA THR A 278 -14.09 -6.89 15.55
C THR A 278 -12.74 -7.62 15.59
N ARG A 279 -12.28 -8.09 14.44
CA ARG A 279 -10.95 -8.65 14.25
C ARG A 279 -10.03 -7.56 13.73
N ILE A 280 -8.85 -7.41 14.36
CA ILE A 280 -7.86 -6.41 13.97
C ILE A 280 -6.58 -7.13 13.55
N TYR A 281 -6.11 -6.82 12.35
CA TYR A 281 -4.84 -7.28 11.78
C TYR A 281 -3.85 -6.13 11.82
N TYR A 282 -3.03 -6.10 12.87
CA TYR A 282 -2.09 -5.03 13.16
C TYR A 282 -0.68 -5.39 12.70
N TYR A 283 -0.06 -4.52 11.91
CA TYR A 283 1.32 -4.69 11.47
C TYR A 283 2.23 -3.69 12.16
N ASP A 284 3.36 -4.17 12.69
CA ASP A 284 4.41 -3.33 13.27
C ASP A 284 5.79 -3.82 12.84
N PHE A 285 6.83 -3.16 13.35
CA PHE A 285 8.22 -3.41 13.03
C PHE A 285 9.01 -3.51 14.32
N CYS A 286 9.70 -4.64 14.51
CA CYS A 286 10.52 -4.89 15.69
C CYS A 286 11.79 -5.66 15.31
N LYS A 287 12.72 -5.82 16.25
CA LYS A 287 13.74 -6.85 16.12
C LYS A 287 13.11 -8.24 16.34
N VAL A 288 13.82 -9.29 15.94
CA VAL A 288 13.29 -10.66 15.97
C VAL A 288 12.90 -11.09 17.39
N ASP A 289 13.67 -10.66 18.37
CA ASP A 289 13.54 -10.93 19.81
C ASP A 289 12.58 -9.97 20.56
N GLU A 290 12.03 -8.96 19.87
CA GLU A 290 11.19 -7.93 20.47
C GLU A 290 9.68 -8.11 20.17
N SER A 291 9.25 -9.27 19.67
CA SER A 291 7.83 -9.51 19.29
C SER A 291 6.86 -9.32 20.46
N ASP A 292 7.26 -9.74 21.66
CA ASP A 292 6.42 -9.66 22.86
C ASP A 292 6.18 -8.22 23.32
N LEU A 293 7.14 -7.32 23.07
CA LEU A 293 6.98 -5.89 23.35
C LEU A 293 5.83 -5.27 22.51
N ILE A 294 5.65 -5.74 21.27
CA ILE A 294 4.55 -5.29 20.42
C ILE A 294 3.21 -5.78 20.96
N VAL A 295 3.15 -7.05 21.39
CA VAL A 295 1.93 -7.62 21.98
C VAL A 295 1.56 -6.87 23.26
N GLU A 296 2.53 -6.62 24.14
CA GLU A 296 2.29 -5.88 25.38
C GLU A 296 1.82 -4.44 25.13
N LYS A 297 2.43 -3.76 24.17
CA LYS A 297 1.99 -2.45 23.73
C LYS A 297 0.54 -2.43 23.26
N ILE A 298 0.10 -3.44 22.49
CA ILE A 298 -1.28 -3.57 22.04
C ILE A 298 -2.23 -3.73 23.25
N LYS A 299 -1.86 -4.55 24.24
CA LYS A 299 -2.65 -4.75 25.47
C LYS A 299 -2.80 -3.46 26.28
N GLN A 300 -1.70 -2.71 26.44
CA GLN A 300 -1.72 -1.42 27.15
C GLN A 300 -2.60 -0.39 26.43
N GLU A 301 -2.52 -0.29 25.11
CA GLU A 301 -3.37 0.60 24.33
C GLU A 301 -4.86 0.18 24.40
N ALA A 302 -5.14 -1.12 24.41
CA ALA A 302 -6.50 -1.63 24.61
C ALA A 302 -7.05 -1.27 26.01
N LEU A 303 -6.23 -1.41 27.06
CA LEU A 303 -6.59 -1.03 28.41
C LEU A 303 -6.91 0.48 28.51
N ARG A 304 -6.07 1.35 27.93
CA ARG A 304 -6.32 2.80 27.86
C ARG A 304 -7.63 3.12 27.12
N ALA A 305 -7.95 2.38 26.07
CA ALA A 305 -9.18 2.53 25.33
C ALA A 305 -10.40 1.84 25.98
N LYS A 306 -10.23 1.25 27.18
CA LYS A 306 -11.25 0.46 27.90
C LYS A 306 -11.83 -0.66 27.05
N LYS A 307 -10.99 -1.28 26.20
CA LYS A 307 -11.37 -2.44 25.36
C LYS A 307 -10.74 -3.70 25.90
N LYS A 308 -11.54 -4.77 25.99
CA LYS A 308 -11.05 -6.13 26.25
C LYS A 308 -10.67 -6.76 24.91
N ILE A 309 -9.51 -7.38 24.83
CA ILE A 309 -8.99 -8.02 23.61
C ILE A 309 -8.52 -9.44 23.87
N LYS A 310 -8.57 -10.28 22.82
CA LYS A 310 -7.97 -11.61 22.80
C LYS A 310 -6.98 -11.68 21.64
N ILE A 311 -5.69 -11.87 21.94
CA ILE A 311 -4.66 -12.14 20.92
C ILE A 311 -4.95 -13.52 20.32
N GLN A 312 -4.98 -13.61 19.00
CA GLN A 312 -5.29 -14.84 18.26
C GLN A 312 -4.04 -15.43 17.61
N LYS A 313 -3.17 -14.57 17.05
CA LYS A 313 -1.96 -14.98 16.33
C LYS A 313 -0.91 -13.90 16.35
N VAL A 314 0.34 -14.30 16.48
CA VAL A 314 1.52 -13.46 16.26
C VAL A 314 2.33 -14.11 15.14
N LYS A 315 2.64 -13.36 14.09
CA LYS A 315 3.25 -13.90 12.87
C LYS A 315 4.29 -12.95 12.29
N LYS A 316 5.44 -13.48 11.88
CA LYS A 316 6.40 -12.77 11.03
C LYS A 316 5.79 -12.58 9.63
N ALA A 317 5.60 -11.32 9.21
CA ALA A 317 5.03 -10.94 7.92
C ALA A 317 6.09 -10.45 6.91
N GLY A 318 7.34 -10.75 7.17
CA GLY A 318 8.48 -10.51 6.28
C GLY A 318 9.69 -9.91 6.98
N GLU A 319 10.84 -10.00 6.35
CA GLU A 319 12.09 -9.35 6.78
C GLU A 319 12.24 -7.99 6.10
N ILE A 320 12.79 -7.02 6.84
CA ILE A 320 13.03 -5.66 6.34
C ILE A 320 14.52 -5.38 6.25
N ALA A 321 15.28 -5.90 7.20
CA ALA A 321 16.73 -5.81 7.31
C ALA A 321 17.23 -6.97 8.20
N PRO A 322 18.53 -7.25 8.25
CA PRO A 322 19.08 -8.19 9.21
C PRO A 322 18.56 -7.90 10.63
N TYR A 323 18.06 -8.92 11.30
CA TYR A 323 17.46 -8.88 12.65
C TYR A 323 16.25 -7.96 12.81
N LYS A 324 15.66 -7.45 11.72
CA LYS A 324 14.48 -6.59 11.77
C LYS A 324 13.36 -7.13 10.90
N ILE A 325 12.22 -7.36 11.53
CA ILE A 325 11.05 -7.98 10.90
C ILE A 325 9.85 -7.04 10.86
N ARG A 326 8.94 -7.33 9.94
CA ARG A 326 7.56 -6.89 10.03
C ARG A 326 6.78 -7.98 10.75
N LEU A 327 6.14 -7.62 11.85
CA LEU A 327 5.29 -8.50 12.64
C LEU A 327 3.82 -8.21 12.31
N ARG A 328 3.00 -9.27 12.23
CA ARG A 328 1.54 -9.15 12.24
C ARG A 328 1.01 -9.74 13.54
N VAL A 329 0.17 -8.98 14.24
CA VAL A 329 -0.57 -9.43 15.42
C VAL A 329 -2.05 -9.39 15.09
N ASP A 330 -2.68 -10.56 15.13
CA ASP A 330 -4.11 -10.74 14.92
C ASP A 330 -4.79 -10.80 16.29
N PHE A 331 -5.75 -9.94 16.54
CA PHE A 331 -6.50 -9.94 17.79
C PHE A 331 -7.96 -9.56 17.57
N LYS A 332 -8.80 -9.89 18.57
CA LYS A 332 -10.24 -9.70 18.52
C LYS A 332 -10.71 -8.88 19.72
N ILE A 333 -11.66 -7.98 19.51
CA ILE A 333 -12.38 -7.27 20.57
C ILE A 333 -13.39 -8.25 21.18
N ILE A 334 -13.42 -8.36 22.51
CA ILE A 334 -14.32 -9.27 23.25
C ILE A 334 -15.32 -8.49 24.12
#